data_d8be33b79ace9e73685ca2eb86518bec
#
_entry.id   d8be33b79ace9e73685ca2eb86518bec
#
_cell.length_a   1.000
_cell.length_b   1.000
_cell.length_c   1.000
_cell.angle_alpha   90.00
_cell.angle_beta   90.00
_cell.angle_gamma   90.00
#
_symmetry.space_group_name_H-M   'P 1'
#
loop_
_entity.id
_entity.type
_entity.pdbx_description
1 polymer ?
#
loop_
_entity_poly.entity_id
_entity_poly.type
_entity_poly.pdbx_seq_one_letter_code
_entity_poly.pdbx_strand_id
1 'polypeptide(L)'
;MLFWSGSRYPSLDEKAIMGGQAALEDPITFEATLQAQPSDGVRARIFFSTVNWIETNLEGMAFGLVVGACLLTIMSSLPVRGHSNGFLNTLLGVGIGTPLGVCVNCAAPVAKGMHDAGARLETTLATMFSSPTLNIVIISMLFSIFPLYIIVIKLAFTVGFIAFLLPLLCRWVFSHERLATYQDSQCPIPSASQGSTDESWFAALQSVFVDLVRSLIYIGARTIPLMLLAGLLGAIVANVMPLTEMVATETTLLSLLTVAVIGIFLPVPVAFDIVVVAVLITAGAPMAYSMTLLFTLGIFSIYPFGIIWTSISRRVAITLTIVLVILGMAAGLIAQEFHRAELDEMFEYLEQQAQ
;
A
#
# COMPACT_ATOMS: atom_id res chain seq x y z
N MET A 1 20.88 0.26 -3.75
CA MET A 1 21.45 1.61 -3.46
C MET A 1 20.99 2.62 -4.51
N LEU A 2 21.23 2.44 -5.82
CA LEU A 2 20.88 3.42 -6.86
C LEU A 2 19.40 3.85 -6.89
N PHE A 3 18.44 2.92 -6.72
CA PHE A 3 17.01 3.24 -6.65
C PHE A 3 16.68 4.18 -5.48
N TRP A 4 17.26 3.91 -4.30
CA TRP A 4 16.98 4.70 -3.10
C TRP A 4 17.60 6.10 -3.15
N SER A 5 18.87 6.20 -3.52
CA SER A 5 19.60 7.47 -3.54
C SER A 5 19.33 8.31 -4.80
N GLY A 6 19.01 7.69 -5.93
CA GLY A 6 18.86 8.38 -7.21
C GLY A 6 17.41 8.78 -7.55
N SER A 7 16.42 8.04 -7.05
CA SER A 7 15.01 8.32 -7.36
C SER A 7 14.18 8.51 -6.08
N ARG A 8 14.30 7.58 -5.14
CA ARG A 8 13.37 7.52 -4.02
C ARG A 8 13.55 8.62 -2.98
N TYR A 9 14.78 8.82 -2.47
CA TYR A 9 15.03 9.84 -1.45
C TYR A 9 14.82 11.26 -1.98
N PRO A 10 15.35 11.65 -3.16
CA PRO A 10 15.08 12.99 -3.69
C PRO A 10 13.58 13.29 -3.84
N SER A 11 12.81 12.35 -4.38
CA SER A 11 11.36 12.57 -4.56
C SER A 11 10.59 12.64 -3.24
N LEU A 12 11.08 12.02 -2.16
CA LEU A 12 10.48 12.09 -0.84
C LEU A 12 10.89 13.36 -0.08
N ASP A 13 12.14 13.80 -0.24
CA ASP A 13 12.60 15.08 0.32
C ASP A 13 11.85 16.25 -0.31
N GLU A 14 11.64 16.24 -1.63
CA GLU A 14 10.84 17.22 -2.34
C GLU A 14 9.39 17.25 -1.84
N LYS A 15 8.76 16.08 -1.66
CA LYS A 15 7.41 15.96 -1.10
C LYS A 15 7.31 16.40 0.35
N ALA A 16 8.34 16.15 1.15
CA ALA A 16 8.39 16.61 2.55
C ALA A 16 8.48 18.15 2.64
N ILE A 17 9.24 18.78 1.74
CA ILE A 17 9.34 20.25 1.64
C ILE A 17 8.03 20.85 1.15
N MET A 18 7.32 20.19 0.24
CA MET A 18 6.01 20.59 -0.27
C MET A 18 4.88 20.45 0.76
N GLY A 19 5.08 19.70 1.85
CA GLY A 19 4.08 19.41 2.88
C GLY A 19 3.52 20.67 3.55
N GLY A 20 2.49 21.24 2.95
CA GLY A 20 1.76 22.42 3.41
C GLY A 20 1.52 23.50 2.35
N GLN A 21 2.16 23.44 1.19
CA GLN A 21 1.97 24.39 0.08
C GLN A 21 1.72 23.75 -1.29
N ALA A 22 1.71 22.42 -1.39
CA ALA A 22 1.55 21.75 -2.68
C ALA A 22 0.09 21.79 -3.16
N ALA A 23 -0.16 22.50 -4.24
CA ALA A 23 -1.34 22.25 -5.05
C ALA A 23 -1.13 20.93 -5.80
N LEU A 24 -2.05 19.99 -5.66
CA LEU A 24 -2.03 18.76 -6.46
C LEU A 24 -2.34 19.13 -7.91
N GLU A 25 -1.44 18.78 -8.82
CA GLU A 25 -1.63 19.04 -10.25
C GLU A 25 -2.59 18.03 -10.91
N ASP A 26 -2.76 16.86 -10.28
CA ASP A 26 -3.65 15.80 -10.74
C ASP A 26 -4.36 15.16 -9.52
N PRO A 27 -5.61 14.67 -9.64
CA PRO A 27 -6.37 14.09 -8.53
C PRO A 27 -5.73 12.88 -7.84
N ILE A 28 -4.83 12.16 -8.51
CA ILE A 28 -4.21 10.93 -8.00
C ILE A 28 -2.68 10.90 -8.10
N THR A 29 -2.05 12.01 -8.53
CA THR A 29 -0.58 12.12 -8.63
C THR A 29 -0.10 13.48 -8.18
N PHE A 30 1.17 13.60 -7.78
CA PHE A 30 1.77 14.87 -7.35
C PHE A 30 2.09 15.78 -8.53
N GLU A 31 2.60 15.19 -9.61
CA GLU A 31 2.99 15.86 -10.82
C GLU A 31 2.11 15.41 -11.98
N ALA A 32 1.78 16.30 -12.87
CA ALA A 32 1.03 16.02 -14.06
C ALA A 32 1.87 16.35 -15.30
N THR A 33 2.37 15.32 -15.98
CA THR A 33 3.02 15.48 -17.29
C THR A 33 2.00 15.96 -18.33
N LEU A 34 0.76 15.47 -18.23
CA LEU A 34 -0.37 15.90 -19.03
C LEU A 34 -1.33 16.70 -18.15
N GLN A 35 -1.31 18.02 -18.29
CA GLN A 35 -2.18 18.90 -17.54
C GLN A 35 -3.57 18.97 -18.13
N ALA A 36 -4.59 18.62 -17.33
CA ALA A 36 -5.99 18.75 -17.72
C ALA A 36 -6.44 20.21 -17.61
N GLN A 37 -7.08 20.74 -18.65
CA GLN A 37 -7.70 22.05 -18.60
C GLN A 37 -9.14 21.97 -18.08
N PRO A 38 -9.67 23.03 -17.43
CA PRO A 38 -11.07 23.04 -16.98
C PRO A 38 -12.09 22.83 -18.12
N SER A 39 -11.70 23.15 -19.37
CA SER A 39 -12.50 22.97 -20.57
C SER A 39 -12.54 21.52 -21.07
N ASP A 40 -11.64 20.66 -20.58
CA ASP A 40 -11.53 19.29 -21.07
C ASP A 40 -12.68 18.41 -20.59
N GLY A 41 -13.18 17.60 -21.51
CA GLY A 41 -14.23 16.64 -21.17
C GLY A 41 -13.73 15.57 -20.19
N VAL A 42 -14.66 15.00 -19.41
CA VAL A 42 -14.36 13.96 -18.39
C VAL A 42 -13.50 12.82 -18.95
N ARG A 43 -13.72 12.40 -20.20
CA ARG A 43 -12.94 11.33 -20.83
C ARG A 43 -11.47 11.70 -21.02
N ALA A 44 -11.19 12.95 -21.41
CA ALA A 44 -9.82 13.45 -21.57
C ALA A 44 -9.12 13.52 -20.23
N ARG A 45 -9.79 14.03 -19.21
CA ARG A 45 -9.26 14.08 -17.83
C ARG A 45 -8.94 12.68 -17.29
N ILE A 46 -9.83 11.71 -17.46
CA ILE A 46 -9.56 10.31 -17.07
C ILE A 46 -8.33 9.76 -17.80
N PHE A 47 -8.21 10.03 -19.11
CA PHE A 47 -7.06 9.58 -19.87
C PHE A 47 -5.76 10.22 -19.36
N PHE A 48 -5.74 11.54 -19.14
CA PHE A 48 -4.57 12.24 -18.62
C PHE A 48 -4.17 11.75 -17.22
N SER A 49 -5.12 11.65 -16.29
CA SER A 49 -4.86 11.09 -14.95
C SER A 49 -4.34 9.65 -15.02
N THR A 50 -4.85 8.83 -15.94
CA THR A 50 -4.36 7.44 -16.12
C THR A 50 -2.90 7.43 -16.57
N VAL A 51 -2.54 8.26 -17.54
CA VAL A 51 -1.15 8.35 -18.05
C VAL A 51 -0.23 8.89 -16.97
N ASN A 52 -0.59 9.99 -16.30
CA ASN A 52 0.17 10.56 -15.20
C ASN A 52 0.41 9.54 -14.08
N TRP A 53 -0.63 8.76 -13.73
CA TRP A 53 -0.51 7.71 -12.72
C TRP A 53 0.47 6.60 -13.13
N ILE A 54 0.42 6.15 -14.38
CA ILE A 54 1.34 5.12 -14.89
C ILE A 54 2.77 5.65 -14.83
N GLU A 55 3.01 6.87 -15.28
CA GLU A 55 4.33 7.49 -15.34
C GLU A 55 4.93 7.67 -13.93
N THR A 56 4.15 8.22 -13.00
CA THR A 56 4.56 8.40 -11.60
C THR A 56 4.91 7.07 -10.90
N ASN A 57 4.21 5.99 -11.23
CA ASN A 57 4.41 4.70 -10.58
C ASN A 57 5.37 3.76 -11.32
N LEU A 58 5.78 4.08 -12.56
CA LEU A 58 6.53 3.17 -13.45
C LEU A 58 7.84 2.69 -12.82
N GLU A 59 8.64 3.59 -12.27
CA GLU A 59 9.94 3.25 -11.66
C GLU A 59 9.77 2.35 -10.43
N GLY A 60 8.83 2.71 -9.54
CA GLY A 60 8.56 1.94 -8.33
C GLY A 60 8.00 0.55 -8.63
N MET A 61 7.14 0.44 -9.64
CA MET A 61 6.55 -0.83 -10.04
C MET A 61 7.56 -1.72 -10.79
N ALA A 62 8.41 -1.14 -11.64
CA ALA A 62 9.52 -1.86 -12.28
C ALA A 62 10.46 -2.43 -11.21
N PHE A 63 10.82 -1.63 -10.21
CA PHE A 63 11.59 -2.09 -9.05
C PHE A 63 10.88 -3.23 -8.31
N GLY A 64 9.59 -3.09 -8.02
CA GLY A 64 8.78 -4.12 -7.35
C GLY A 64 8.72 -5.44 -8.13
N LEU A 65 8.61 -5.37 -9.48
CA LEU A 65 8.64 -6.54 -10.35
C LEU A 65 10.00 -7.25 -10.29
N VAL A 66 11.10 -6.50 -10.35
CA VAL A 66 12.46 -7.07 -10.28
C VAL A 66 12.70 -7.72 -8.91
N VAL A 67 12.36 -7.04 -7.82
CA VAL A 67 12.50 -7.60 -6.46
C VAL A 67 11.62 -8.82 -6.28
N GLY A 68 10.37 -8.79 -6.76
CA GLY A 68 9.46 -9.95 -6.73
C GLY A 68 10.01 -11.14 -7.50
N ALA A 69 10.58 -10.92 -8.69
CA ALA A 69 11.22 -11.95 -9.50
C ALA A 69 12.49 -12.53 -8.82
N CYS A 70 13.32 -11.66 -8.22
CA CYS A 70 14.48 -12.10 -7.45
C CYS A 70 14.07 -12.98 -6.26
N LEU A 71 13.08 -12.55 -5.50
CA LEU A 71 12.56 -13.33 -4.36
C LEU A 71 11.98 -14.67 -4.81
N LEU A 72 11.19 -14.68 -5.90
CA LEU A 72 10.67 -15.92 -6.47
C LEU A 72 11.82 -16.87 -6.85
N THR A 73 12.85 -16.39 -7.55
CA THR A 73 14.00 -17.19 -7.99
C THR A 73 14.82 -17.71 -6.80
N ILE A 74 15.12 -16.86 -5.82
CA ILE A 74 15.92 -17.25 -4.65
C ILE A 74 15.15 -18.23 -3.77
N MET A 75 13.89 -17.94 -3.46
CA MET A 75 13.07 -18.77 -2.57
C MET A 75 12.67 -20.10 -3.22
N SER A 76 12.56 -20.18 -4.55
CA SER A 76 12.32 -21.44 -5.26
C SER A 76 13.47 -22.42 -5.14
N SER A 77 14.71 -21.90 -4.91
CA SER A 77 15.91 -22.71 -4.74
C SER A 77 16.18 -23.09 -3.28
N LEU A 78 15.48 -22.47 -2.31
CA LEU A 78 15.68 -22.69 -0.89
C LEU A 78 14.45 -23.38 -0.27
N PRO A 79 14.63 -24.36 0.64
CA PRO A 79 13.52 -24.93 1.38
C PRO A 79 12.98 -23.91 2.40
N VAL A 80 12.06 -23.05 1.97
CA VAL A 80 11.48 -22.00 2.81
C VAL A 80 10.49 -22.66 3.78
N ARG A 81 10.99 -23.05 4.95
CA ARG A 81 10.15 -23.51 6.07
C ARG A 81 9.84 -22.34 6.98
N GLY A 82 8.64 -21.76 6.83
CA GLY A 82 8.14 -20.80 7.80
C GLY A 82 7.96 -21.44 9.19
N HIS A 83 7.97 -20.62 10.23
CA HIS A 83 7.71 -21.07 11.59
C HIS A 83 6.28 -21.59 11.76
N SER A 84 6.07 -22.48 12.73
CA SER A 84 4.72 -22.94 13.11
C SER A 84 3.87 -21.81 13.72
N ASN A 85 4.54 -20.82 14.33
CA ASN A 85 3.91 -19.66 14.96
C ASN A 85 3.63 -18.57 13.93
N GLY A 86 2.34 -18.23 13.71
CA GLY A 86 1.91 -17.18 12.78
C GLY A 86 2.43 -15.78 13.14
N PHE A 87 2.58 -15.48 14.43
CA PHE A 87 3.13 -14.21 14.87
C PHE A 87 4.59 -14.01 14.45
N LEU A 88 5.43 -15.06 14.57
CA LEU A 88 6.82 -15.00 14.10
C LEU A 88 6.90 -14.83 12.59
N ASN A 89 6.00 -15.48 11.84
CA ASN A 89 5.93 -15.30 10.39
C ASN A 89 5.52 -13.87 10.01
N THR A 90 4.60 -13.27 10.75
CA THR A 90 4.23 -11.87 10.58
C THR A 90 5.41 -10.94 10.90
N LEU A 91 6.13 -11.18 11.99
CA LEU A 91 7.31 -10.38 12.36
C LEU A 91 8.41 -10.48 11.30
N LEU A 92 8.64 -11.65 10.73
CA LEU A 92 9.55 -11.83 9.58
C LEU A 92 9.09 -11.01 8.38
N GLY A 93 7.78 -11.02 8.07
CA GLY A 93 7.22 -10.21 7.00
C GLY A 93 7.41 -8.71 7.23
N VAL A 94 7.21 -8.23 8.45
CA VAL A 94 7.48 -6.83 8.83
C VAL A 94 8.97 -6.51 8.68
N GLY A 95 9.85 -7.38 9.12
CA GLY A 95 11.30 -7.22 8.99
C GLY A 95 11.79 -7.13 7.54
N ILE A 96 11.10 -7.80 6.60
CA ILE A 96 11.38 -7.72 5.16
C ILE A 96 10.72 -6.46 4.55
N GLY A 97 9.47 -6.20 4.87
CA GLY A 97 8.68 -5.14 4.23
C GLY A 97 9.11 -3.73 4.65
N THR A 98 9.36 -3.50 5.93
CA THR A 98 9.74 -2.17 6.46
C THR A 98 10.97 -1.58 5.78
N PRO A 99 12.10 -2.28 5.63
CA PRO A 99 13.25 -1.74 4.91
C PRO A 99 13.04 -1.66 3.40
N LEU A 100 12.11 -2.44 2.83
CA LEU A 100 11.78 -2.37 1.41
C LEU A 100 11.22 -0.99 1.03
N GLY A 101 10.36 -0.41 1.86
CA GLY A 101 9.90 0.98 1.79
C GLY A 101 9.31 1.41 0.45
N VAL A 102 8.57 0.54 -0.23
CA VAL A 102 7.90 0.83 -1.50
C VAL A 102 6.41 1.11 -1.27
N CYS A 103 5.75 1.72 -2.26
CA CYS A 103 4.31 1.96 -2.21
C CYS A 103 3.52 0.64 -2.19
N VAL A 104 2.25 0.71 -1.80
CA VAL A 104 1.37 -0.47 -1.75
C VAL A 104 1.25 -1.18 -3.11
N ASN A 105 1.25 -0.41 -4.19
CA ASN A 105 1.20 -0.95 -5.55
C ASN A 105 2.50 -1.67 -5.92
N CYS A 106 3.65 -1.14 -5.50
CA CYS A 106 4.96 -1.75 -5.75
C CYS A 106 5.20 -3.00 -4.88
N ALA A 107 4.63 -3.04 -3.67
CA ALA A 107 4.73 -4.18 -2.76
C ALA A 107 3.92 -5.40 -3.25
N ALA A 108 2.88 -5.20 -4.05
CA ALA A 108 2.01 -6.28 -4.52
C ALA A 108 2.73 -7.32 -5.41
N PRO A 109 3.56 -6.96 -6.41
CA PRO A 109 4.38 -7.93 -7.16
C PRO A 109 5.38 -8.68 -6.28
N VAL A 110 5.95 -8.00 -5.28
CA VAL A 110 6.86 -8.62 -4.30
C VAL A 110 6.12 -9.69 -3.50
N ALA A 111 4.97 -9.34 -2.95
CA ALA A 111 4.11 -10.29 -2.23
C ALA A 111 3.70 -11.47 -3.11
N LYS A 112 3.37 -11.22 -4.39
CA LYS A 112 3.08 -12.29 -5.34
C LYS A 112 4.28 -13.22 -5.52
N GLY A 113 5.48 -12.68 -5.74
CA GLY A 113 6.71 -13.48 -5.87
C GLY A 113 6.99 -14.33 -4.63
N MET A 114 6.81 -13.77 -3.43
CA MET A 114 6.95 -14.49 -2.17
C MET A 114 5.92 -15.62 -2.02
N HIS A 115 4.66 -15.33 -2.35
CA HIS A 115 3.57 -16.32 -2.27
C HIS A 115 3.81 -17.48 -3.24
N ASP A 116 4.13 -17.18 -4.49
CA ASP A 116 4.38 -18.19 -5.53
C ASP A 116 5.64 -19.02 -5.22
N ALA A 117 6.60 -18.49 -4.47
CA ALA A 117 7.76 -19.20 -3.94
C ALA A 117 7.45 -20.06 -2.69
N GLY A 118 6.19 -20.09 -2.23
CA GLY A 118 5.77 -20.87 -1.08
C GLY A 118 6.01 -20.24 0.28
N ALA A 119 6.23 -18.90 0.34
CA ALA A 119 6.27 -18.20 1.60
C ALA A 119 4.92 -18.30 2.33
N ARG A 120 4.95 -18.33 3.66
CA ARG A 120 3.75 -18.34 4.48
C ARG A 120 2.88 -17.11 4.21
N LEU A 121 1.56 -17.31 4.23
CA LEU A 121 0.59 -16.25 3.95
C LEU A 121 0.77 -15.05 4.89
N GLU A 122 1.04 -15.31 6.18
CA GLU A 122 1.31 -14.27 7.17
C GLU A 122 2.54 -13.41 6.79
N THR A 123 3.63 -14.06 6.38
CA THR A 123 4.86 -13.37 5.95
C THR A 123 4.61 -12.53 4.71
N THR A 124 3.95 -13.09 3.72
CA THR A 124 3.62 -12.45 2.46
C THR A 124 2.76 -11.19 2.66
N LEU A 125 1.66 -11.32 3.39
CA LEU A 125 0.75 -10.21 3.64
C LEU A 125 1.38 -9.15 4.56
N ALA A 126 2.11 -9.58 5.60
CA ALA A 126 2.81 -8.64 6.48
C ALA A 126 3.88 -7.82 5.72
N THR A 127 4.63 -8.43 4.81
CA THR A 127 5.56 -7.72 3.93
C THR A 127 4.85 -6.69 3.06
N MET A 128 3.71 -7.07 2.48
CA MET A 128 2.93 -6.20 1.61
C MET A 128 2.37 -4.98 2.34
N PHE A 129 1.87 -5.15 3.58
CA PHE A 129 1.29 -4.06 4.35
C PHE A 129 2.32 -3.19 5.08
N SER A 130 3.40 -3.78 5.60
CA SER A 130 4.42 -3.04 6.35
C SER A 130 5.29 -2.16 5.45
N SER A 131 5.52 -2.55 4.21
CA SER A 131 6.36 -1.81 3.28
C SER A 131 5.87 -0.37 3.02
N PRO A 132 4.60 -0.11 2.69
CA PRO A 132 4.12 1.24 2.49
C PRO A 132 3.83 2.01 3.78
N THR A 133 3.59 1.31 4.91
CA THR A 133 3.03 1.95 6.10
C THR A 133 4.00 2.14 7.26
N LEU A 134 5.00 1.25 7.41
CA LEU A 134 5.93 1.23 8.54
C LEU A 134 7.38 1.57 8.14
N ASN A 135 7.62 2.07 6.94
CA ASN A 135 8.98 2.47 6.55
C ASN A 135 9.36 3.81 7.19
N ILE A 136 10.68 3.98 7.37
CA ILE A 136 11.24 5.12 8.11
C ILE A 136 10.85 6.47 7.48
N VAL A 137 10.69 6.53 6.16
CA VAL A 137 10.36 7.76 5.45
C VAL A 137 8.92 8.18 5.75
N ILE A 138 7.96 7.26 5.63
CA ILE A 138 6.55 7.52 5.96
C ILE A 138 6.42 7.93 7.43
N ILE A 139 7.11 7.23 8.34
CA ILE A 139 7.10 7.58 9.76
C ILE A 139 7.67 8.99 9.99
N SER A 140 8.82 9.32 9.37
CA SER A 140 9.40 10.66 9.53
C SER A 140 8.51 11.77 8.96
N MET A 141 7.86 11.55 7.80
CA MET A 141 6.90 12.50 7.24
C MET A 141 5.67 12.70 8.15
N LEU A 142 5.14 11.62 8.73
CA LEU A 142 4.03 11.73 9.69
C LEU A 142 4.40 12.62 10.86
N PHE A 143 5.57 12.41 11.48
CA PHE A 143 6.04 13.23 12.61
C PHE A 143 6.34 14.68 12.22
N SER A 144 6.63 14.95 10.96
CA SER A 144 6.91 16.29 10.44
C SER A 144 5.65 17.13 10.19
N ILE A 145 4.53 16.49 9.85
CA ILE A 145 3.35 17.16 9.31
C ILE A 145 2.18 17.13 10.29
N PHE A 146 1.99 16.03 11.03
CA PHE A 146 0.79 15.83 11.84
C PHE A 146 1.04 15.95 13.34
N PRO A 147 0.03 16.37 14.12
CA PRO A 147 0.07 16.33 15.58
C PRO A 147 0.15 14.89 16.10
N LEU A 148 0.70 14.73 17.29
CA LEU A 148 1.07 13.44 17.87
C LEU A 148 -0.12 12.46 17.95
N TYR A 149 -1.33 12.93 18.28
CA TYR A 149 -2.48 12.05 18.41
C TYR A 149 -2.87 11.36 17.09
N ILE A 150 -2.80 12.07 15.95
CA ILE A 150 -3.04 11.49 14.60
C ILE A 150 -2.03 10.40 14.31
N ILE A 151 -0.74 10.66 14.61
CA ILE A 151 0.36 9.72 14.38
C ILE A 151 0.14 8.45 15.22
N VAL A 152 -0.15 8.63 16.52
CA VAL A 152 -0.38 7.52 17.45
C VAL A 152 -1.58 6.67 16.98
N ILE A 153 -2.69 7.28 16.60
CA ILE A 153 -3.86 6.55 16.10
C ILE A 153 -3.49 5.77 14.83
N LYS A 154 -2.86 6.42 13.82
CA LYS A 154 -2.45 5.74 12.57
C LYS A 154 -1.53 4.56 12.86
N LEU A 155 -0.49 4.75 13.65
CA LEU A 155 0.47 3.71 13.96
C LEU A 155 -0.15 2.59 14.81
N ALA A 156 -0.97 2.91 15.80
CA ALA A 156 -1.65 1.92 16.64
C ALA A 156 -2.57 1.01 15.81
N PHE A 157 -3.38 1.59 14.92
CA PHE A 157 -4.25 0.81 14.04
C PHE A 157 -3.45 -0.01 13.02
N THR A 158 -2.39 0.55 12.44
CA THR A 158 -1.54 -0.15 11.46
C THR A 158 -0.78 -1.30 12.11
N VAL A 159 -0.10 -1.05 13.24
CA VAL A 159 0.63 -2.08 13.97
C VAL A 159 -0.33 -3.10 14.57
N GLY A 160 -1.45 -2.66 15.13
CA GLY A 160 -2.52 -3.53 15.63
C GLY A 160 -3.07 -4.47 14.56
N PHE A 161 -3.31 -3.96 13.36
CA PHE A 161 -3.72 -4.75 12.21
C PHE A 161 -2.63 -5.77 11.82
N ILE A 162 -1.40 -5.30 11.56
CA ILE A 162 -0.33 -6.16 11.04
C ILE A 162 0.13 -7.18 12.09
N ALA A 163 0.38 -6.75 13.34
CA ALA A 163 0.98 -7.61 14.34
C ALA A 163 -0.02 -8.57 15.00
N PHE A 164 -1.27 -8.17 15.17
CA PHE A 164 -2.26 -8.96 15.92
C PHE A 164 -3.38 -9.49 15.04
N LEU A 165 -4.06 -8.61 14.29
CA LEU A 165 -5.25 -9.00 13.56
C LEU A 165 -4.93 -9.87 12.33
N LEU A 166 -3.87 -9.55 11.61
CA LEU A 166 -3.47 -10.31 10.42
C LEU A 166 -3.10 -11.78 10.74
N PRO A 167 -2.23 -12.11 11.73
CA PRO A 167 -1.96 -13.51 12.08
C PRO A 167 -3.20 -14.22 12.64
N LEU A 168 -4.11 -13.51 13.30
CA LEU A 168 -5.37 -14.06 13.77
C LEU A 168 -6.29 -14.42 12.60
N LEU A 169 -6.43 -13.54 11.61
CA LEU A 169 -7.18 -13.80 10.37
C LEU A 169 -6.58 -14.99 9.61
N CYS A 170 -5.25 -15.05 9.47
CA CYS A 170 -4.58 -16.17 8.83
C CYS A 170 -4.81 -17.49 9.56
N ARG A 171 -4.89 -17.46 10.88
CA ARG A 171 -5.12 -18.67 11.70
C ARG A 171 -6.57 -19.14 11.64
N TRP A 172 -7.55 -18.22 11.71
CA TRP A 172 -8.96 -18.58 11.94
C TRP A 172 -9.80 -18.48 10.67
N VAL A 173 -9.57 -17.47 9.84
CA VAL A 173 -10.35 -17.21 8.64
C VAL A 173 -9.71 -17.82 7.39
N PHE A 174 -8.37 -17.73 7.28
CA PHE A 174 -7.61 -18.19 6.11
C PHE A 174 -6.90 -19.53 6.36
N SER A 175 -7.40 -20.34 7.28
CA SER A 175 -6.78 -21.61 7.65
C SER A 175 -6.62 -22.57 6.47
N HIS A 176 -7.59 -22.56 5.55
CA HIS A 176 -7.57 -23.41 4.36
C HIS A 176 -6.51 -22.94 3.34
N GLU A 177 -6.46 -21.65 3.08
CA GLU A 177 -5.50 -21.03 2.17
C GLU A 177 -4.06 -21.14 2.71
N ARG A 178 -3.90 -21.02 4.04
CA ARG A 178 -2.63 -21.24 4.73
C ARG A 178 -2.09 -22.66 4.54
N LEU A 179 -2.95 -23.66 4.58
CA LEU A 179 -2.59 -25.06 4.40
C LEU A 179 -2.34 -25.39 2.93
N ALA A 180 -3.13 -24.83 2.00
CA ALA A 180 -2.96 -25.00 0.58
C ALA A 180 -1.60 -24.49 0.09
N THR A 181 -1.17 -23.31 0.57
CA THR A 181 0.18 -22.76 0.27
C THR A 181 1.30 -23.71 0.72
N TYR A 182 1.09 -24.49 1.79
CA TYR A 182 2.08 -25.45 2.27
C TYR A 182 2.11 -26.75 1.46
N GLN A 183 0.96 -27.20 0.92
CA GLN A 183 0.84 -28.45 0.17
C GLN A 183 1.16 -28.29 -1.32
N ASP A 184 0.90 -27.11 -1.87
CA ASP A 184 0.99 -26.83 -3.32
C ASP A 184 2.32 -26.14 -3.69
N SER A 185 3.34 -26.24 -2.82
CA SER A 185 4.69 -25.65 -3.02
C SER A 185 5.47 -26.32 -4.20
N GLN A 186 4.75 -26.73 -5.24
CA GLN A 186 5.37 -26.91 -6.54
C GLN A 186 5.50 -25.54 -7.19
N CYS A 187 6.69 -24.98 -7.09
CA CYS A 187 7.05 -23.73 -7.76
C CYS A 187 6.54 -23.81 -9.22
N PRO A 188 5.72 -22.84 -9.69
CA PRO A 188 5.19 -22.86 -11.05
C PRO A 188 6.30 -22.74 -12.12
N ILE A 189 7.51 -22.46 -11.70
CA ILE A 189 8.70 -22.44 -12.54
C ILE A 189 9.55 -23.66 -12.12
N PRO A 190 9.65 -24.71 -12.95
CA PRO A 190 10.57 -25.80 -12.69
C PRO A 190 11.99 -25.22 -12.62
N SER A 191 12.64 -25.35 -11.45
CA SER A 191 14.05 -25.02 -11.33
C SER A 191 14.83 -25.90 -12.32
N ALA A 192 15.52 -25.27 -13.25
CA ALA A 192 16.27 -25.99 -14.30
C ALA A 192 17.46 -26.78 -13.74
N SER A 193 17.77 -26.62 -12.44
CA SER A 193 18.91 -27.26 -11.82
C SER A 193 18.56 -27.93 -10.49
N GLN A 194 18.19 -29.20 -10.52
CA GLN A 194 18.66 -30.10 -9.48
C GLN A 194 20.13 -30.42 -9.81
N GLY A 195 21.01 -29.53 -9.30
CA GLY A 195 22.44 -29.55 -9.66
C GLY A 195 23.10 -30.90 -9.42
N SER A 196 23.71 -31.42 -10.44
CA SER A 196 24.82 -32.37 -10.31
C SER A 196 25.96 -31.63 -9.62
N THR A 197 26.65 -32.29 -8.70
CA THR A 197 27.74 -31.74 -7.86
C THR A 197 28.99 -31.22 -8.61
N ASP A 198 28.96 -31.16 -9.94
CA ASP A 198 30.04 -30.75 -10.83
C ASP A 198 29.69 -29.64 -11.83
N GLU A 199 28.73 -28.76 -11.50
CA GLU A 199 28.42 -27.63 -12.40
C GLU A 199 29.50 -26.55 -12.32
N SER A 200 29.93 -26.07 -13.50
CA SER A 200 30.81 -24.92 -13.55
C SER A 200 30.11 -23.65 -13.06
N TRP A 201 30.84 -22.76 -12.38
CA TRP A 201 30.30 -21.47 -11.92
C TRP A 201 29.56 -20.67 -12.99
N PHE A 202 30.01 -20.76 -14.23
CA PHE A 202 29.39 -20.08 -15.35
C PHE A 202 28.02 -20.70 -15.72
N ALA A 203 27.90 -22.02 -15.70
CA ALA A 203 26.66 -22.70 -15.95
C ALA A 203 25.63 -22.41 -14.86
N ALA A 204 26.06 -22.40 -13.58
CA ALA A 204 25.20 -22.01 -12.45
C ALA A 204 24.70 -20.56 -12.55
N LEU A 205 25.56 -19.61 -12.92
CA LEU A 205 25.19 -18.22 -13.11
C LEU A 205 24.19 -18.05 -14.27
N GLN A 206 24.41 -18.77 -15.37
CA GLN A 206 23.52 -18.76 -16.52
C GLN A 206 22.15 -19.33 -16.17
N SER A 207 22.06 -20.42 -15.40
CA SER A 207 20.78 -21.01 -14.97
C SER A 207 20.00 -20.05 -14.08
N VAL A 208 20.64 -19.42 -13.10
CA VAL A 208 20.01 -18.41 -12.22
C VAL A 208 19.51 -17.22 -13.02
N PHE A 209 20.27 -16.74 -14.00
CA PHE A 209 19.84 -15.64 -14.86
C PHE A 209 18.61 -16.00 -15.71
N VAL A 210 18.60 -17.20 -16.30
CA VAL A 210 17.44 -17.71 -17.06
C VAL A 210 16.21 -17.83 -16.17
N ASP A 211 16.36 -18.35 -14.94
CA ASP A 211 15.26 -18.48 -14.00
C ASP A 211 14.75 -17.11 -13.52
N LEU A 212 15.64 -16.14 -13.34
CA LEU A 212 15.26 -14.76 -13.04
C LEU A 212 14.44 -14.13 -14.18
N VAL A 213 14.88 -14.27 -15.43
CA VAL A 213 14.15 -13.74 -16.58
C VAL A 213 12.78 -14.42 -16.73
N ARG A 214 12.69 -15.73 -16.51
CA ARG A 214 11.41 -16.46 -16.51
C ARG A 214 10.48 -15.95 -15.39
N SER A 215 11.02 -15.77 -14.18
CA SER A 215 10.29 -15.24 -13.03
C SER A 215 9.78 -13.82 -13.31
N LEU A 216 10.60 -12.98 -13.94
CA LEU A 216 10.23 -11.60 -14.32
C LEU A 216 9.10 -11.60 -15.35
N ILE A 217 9.19 -12.41 -16.40
CA ILE A 217 8.14 -12.55 -17.40
C ILE A 217 6.86 -13.09 -16.77
N TYR A 218 6.96 -14.10 -15.91
CA TYR A 218 5.83 -14.72 -15.24
C TYR A 218 5.07 -13.73 -14.34
N ILE A 219 5.79 -12.99 -13.48
CA ILE A 219 5.17 -11.98 -12.60
C ILE A 219 4.65 -10.83 -13.46
N GLY A 220 5.45 -10.30 -14.39
CA GLY A 220 5.09 -9.17 -15.25
C GLY A 220 3.82 -9.41 -16.05
N ALA A 221 3.70 -10.56 -16.70
CA ALA A 221 2.52 -10.91 -17.50
C ALA A 221 1.20 -10.92 -16.70
N ARG A 222 1.26 -11.16 -15.39
CA ARG A 222 0.08 -11.17 -14.53
C ARG A 222 -0.17 -9.85 -13.80
N THR A 223 0.88 -9.11 -13.53
CA THR A 223 0.77 -7.87 -12.72
C THR A 223 0.59 -6.62 -13.57
N ILE A 224 1.23 -6.53 -14.75
CA ILE A 224 1.12 -5.35 -15.63
C ILE A 224 -0.33 -5.08 -16.08
N PRO A 225 -1.13 -6.06 -16.54
CA PRO A 225 -2.52 -5.79 -16.91
C PRO A 225 -3.37 -5.28 -15.76
N LEU A 226 -3.15 -5.82 -14.54
CA LEU A 226 -3.83 -5.36 -13.34
C LEU A 226 -3.40 -3.94 -12.94
N MET A 227 -2.13 -3.60 -13.15
CA MET A 227 -1.60 -2.26 -12.95
C MET A 227 -2.30 -1.24 -13.85
N LEU A 228 -2.38 -1.52 -15.16
CA LEU A 228 -3.04 -0.63 -16.10
C LEU A 228 -4.53 -0.46 -15.78
N LEU A 229 -5.18 -1.56 -15.42
CA LEU A 229 -6.59 -1.53 -15.00
C LEU A 229 -6.78 -0.71 -13.73
N ALA A 230 -5.89 -0.85 -12.74
CA ALA A 230 -5.96 -0.11 -11.48
C ALA A 230 -5.77 1.40 -11.69
N GLY A 231 -4.80 1.80 -12.52
CA GLY A 231 -4.61 3.21 -12.89
C GLY A 231 -5.84 3.81 -13.56
N LEU A 232 -6.43 3.09 -14.50
CA LEU A 232 -7.66 3.52 -15.18
C LEU A 232 -8.85 3.63 -14.21
N LEU A 233 -9.07 2.62 -13.35
CA LEU A 233 -10.15 2.65 -12.37
C LEU A 233 -9.95 3.76 -11.33
N GLY A 234 -8.70 3.98 -10.88
CA GLY A 234 -8.36 5.07 -9.99
C GLY A 234 -8.65 6.44 -10.60
N ALA A 235 -8.25 6.63 -11.87
CA ALA A 235 -8.52 7.86 -12.61
C ALA A 235 -10.04 8.10 -12.82
N ILE A 236 -10.82 7.04 -13.08
CA ILE A 236 -12.29 7.14 -13.18
C ILE A 236 -12.87 7.61 -11.85
N VAL A 237 -12.52 6.94 -10.74
CA VAL A 237 -13.04 7.29 -9.41
C VAL A 237 -12.71 8.73 -9.06
N ALA A 238 -11.45 9.14 -9.22
CA ALA A 238 -10.99 10.47 -8.86
C ALA A 238 -11.59 11.61 -9.69
N ASN A 239 -11.91 11.35 -10.98
CA ASN A 239 -12.49 12.37 -11.86
C ASN A 239 -14.03 12.39 -11.90
N VAL A 240 -14.69 11.32 -11.45
CA VAL A 240 -16.16 11.23 -11.47
C VAL A 240 -16.75 11.55 -10.09
N MET A 241 -16.03 11.22 -9.01
CA MET A 241 -16.51 11.49 -7.65
C MET A 241 -16.06 12.86 -7.15
N PRO A 242 -17.01 13.73 -6.74
CA PRO A 242 -16.67 15.04 -6.18
C PRO A 242 -16.22 14.89 -4.71
N LEU A 243 -14.99 14.41 -4.50
CA LEU A 243 -14.44 14.17 -3.16
C LEU A 243 -14.46 15.43 -2.27
N THR A 244 -14.25 16.59 -2.87
CA THR A 244 -14.31 17.88 -2.17
C THR A 244 -15.70 18.24 -1.69
N GLU A 245 -16.76 17.92 -2.45
CA GLU A 245 -18.13 18.17 -2.04
C GLU A 245 -18.60 17.18 -0.96
N MET A 246 -18.13 15.93 -1.04
CA MET A 246 -18.45 14.91 -0.02
C MET A 246 -17.83 15.22 1.35
N VAL A 247 -16.68 15.86 1.36
CA VAL A 247 -15.95 16.23 2.58
C VAL A 247 -16.56 17.46 3.26
N ALA A 248 -17.28 18.31 2.52
CA ALA A 248 -17.96 19.50 3.04
C ALA A 248 -19.29 19.20 3.76
N THR A 249 -19.78 17.96 3.71
CA THR A 249 -21.05 17.56 4.35
C THR A 249 -20.84 17.07 5.79
N GLU A 250 -21.92 17.12 6.59
CA GLU A 250 -21.90 16.57 7.97
C GLU A 250 -21.46 15.10 7.98
N THR A 251 -20.66 14.72 9.00
CA THR A 251 -20.15 13.36 9.15
C THR A 251 -21.26 12.40 9.50
N THR A 252 -21.70 11.61 8.52
CA THR A 252 -22.59 10.48 8.72
C THR A 252 -21.84 9.17 8.58
N LEU A 253 -22.34 8.09 9.18
CA LEU A 253 -21.73 6.77 9.02
C LEU A 253 -21.70 6.32 7.55
N LEU A 254 -22.69 6.71 6.75
CA LEU A 254 -22.75 6.35 5.34
C LEU A 254 -21.68 7.11 4.53
N SER A 255 -21.53 8.41 4.77
CA SER A 255 -20.46 9.19 4.11
C SER A 255 -19.07 8.71 4.52
N LEU A 256 -18.88 8.38 5.80
CA LEU A 256 -17.61 7.81 6.29
C LEU A 256 -17.29 6.46 5.64
N LEU A 257 -18.30 5.57 5.50
CA LEU A 257 -18.17 4.31 4.77
C LEU A 257 -17.76 4.56 3.31
N THR A 258 -18.39 5.51 2.65
CA THR A 258 -18.08 5.85 1.25
C THR A 258 -16.63 6.35 1.12
N VAL A 259 -16.20 7.24 2.01
CA VAL A 259 -14.80 7.72 2.07
C VAL A 259 -13.82 6.57 2.32
N ALA A 260 -14.13 5.67 3.25
CA ALA A 260 -13.29 4.51 3.54
C ALA A 260 -13.16 3.57 2.33
N VAL A 261 -14.27 3.30 1.63
CA VAL A 261 -14.28 2.44 0.44
C VAL A 261 -13.49 3.09 -0.71
N ILE A 262 -13.69 4.38 -0.94
CA ILE A 262 -12.91 5.11 -1.95
C ILE A 262 -11.42 5.05 -1.61
N GLY A 263 -11.06 5.38 -0.36
CA GLY A 263 -9.67 5.37 0.10
C GLY A 263 -9.00 4.01 -0.08
N ILE A 264 -9.71 2.92 0.23
CA ILE A 264 -9.19 1.55 0.07
C ILE A 264 -8.95 1.16 -1.40
N PHE A 265 -9.77 1.64 -2.32
CA PHE A 265 -9.65 1.23 -3.72
C PHE A 265 -8.80 2.18 -4.58
N LEU A 266 -8.51 3.38 -4.09
CA LEU A 266 -7.73 4.35 -4.86
C LEU A 266 -6.25 3.95 -4.90
N PRO A 267 -5.67 3.72 -6.09
CA PRO A 267 -4.26 3.37 -6.22
C PRO A 267 -3.41 4.64 -6.20
N VAL A 268 -2.86 4.98 -5.06
CA VAL A 268 -2.06 6.21 -4.87
C VAL A 268 -0.56 5.90 -4.77
N PRO A 269 0.32 6.86 -5.15
CA PRO A 269 1.75 6.75 -4.93
C PRO A 269 2.07 6.83 -3.42
N VAL A 270 3.32 6.50 -3.08
CA VAL A 270 3.78 6.58 -1.69
C VAL A 270 3.69 8.00 -1.15
N ALA A 271 3.33 8.12 0.13
CA ALA A 271 3.16 9.38 0.84
C ALA A 271 2.05 10.32 0.30
N PHE A 272 1.35 9.94 -0.74
CA PHE A 272 0.23 10.71 -1.27
C PHE A 272 -0.90 10.86 -0.22
N ASP A 273 -1.16 9.81 0.55
CA ASP A 273 -2.09 9.81 1.68
C ASP A 273 -1.76 10.92 2.69
N ILE A 274 -0.48 11.11 3.02
CA ILE A 274 0.00 12.13 3.96
C ILE A 274 -0.28 13.54 3.43
N VAL A 275 0.11 13.81 2.19
CA VAL A 275 -0.02 15.16 1.61
C VAL A 275 -1.48 15.53 1.36
N VAL A 276 -2.27 14.61 0.78
CA VAL A 276 -3.71 14.86 0.56
C VAL A 276 -4.44 15.14 1.88
N VAL A 277 -4.15 14.35 2.91
CA VAL A 277 -4.80 14.55 4.20
C VAL A 277 -4.34 15.83 4.88
N ALA A 278 -3.07 16.23 4.76
CA ALA A 278 -2.61 17.52 5.23
C ALA A 278 -3.38 18.68 4.56
N VAL A 279 -3.55 18.61 3.23
CA VAL A 279 -4.34 19.61 2.48
C VAL A 279 -5.81 19.59 2.93
N LEU A 280 -6.41 18.43 3.15
CA LEU A 280 -7.80 18.34 3.62
C LEU A 280 -8.00 18.93 5.01
N ILE A 281 -7.07 18.68 5.93
CA ILE A 281 -7.12 19.26 7.29
C ILE A 281 -6.98 20.78 7.22
N THR A 282 -6.05 21.31 6.43
CA THR A 282 -5.88 22.77 6.26
C THR A 282 -7.08 23.42 5.57
N ALA A 283 -7.80 22.69 4.73
CA ALA A 283 -9.05 23.11 4.11
C ALA A 283 -10.27 23.03 5.05
N GLY A 284 -10.10 22.57 6.30
CA GLY A 284 -11.18 22.47 7.28
C GLY A 284 -12.04 21.20 7.17
N ALA A 285 -11.54 20.16 6.50
CA ALA A 285 -12.26 18.90 6.39
C ALA A 285 -12.44 18.23 7.76
N PRO A 286 -13.58 17.57 8.01
CA PRO A 286 -13.83 16.85 9.25
C PRO A 286 -12.72 15.83 9.55
N MET A 287 -12.26 15.80 10.80
CA MET A 287 -11.16 14.94 11.23
C MET A 287 -11.45 13.44 11.00
N ALA A 288 -12.73 13.04 11.10
CA ALA A 288 -13.13 11.66 10.80
C ALA A 288 -12.78 11.25 9.37
N TYR A 289 -13.05 12.09 8.38
CA TYR A 289 -12.73 11.80 6.98
C TYR A 289 -11.23 11.82 6.73
N SER A 290 -10.54 12.83 7.27
CA SER A 290 -9.11 13.00 7.15
C SER A 290 -8.34 11.78 7.68
N MET A 291 -8.68 11.33 8.88
CA MET A 291 -8.04 10.17 9.48
C MET A 291 -8.41 8.84 8.78
N THR A 292 -9.68 8.70 8.35
CA THR A 292 -10.12 7.54 7.56
C THR A 292 -9.30 7.42 6.27
N LEU A 293 -9.13 8.52 5.53
CA LEU A 293 -8.31 8.55 4.31
C LEU A 293 -6.83 8.31 4.63
N LEU A 294 -6.30 8.91 5.68
CA LEU A 294 -4.91 8.71 6.09
C LEU A 294 -4.59 7.23 6.36
N PHE A 295 -5.54 6.48 6.91
CA PHE A 295 -5.37 5.05 7.15
C PHE A 295 -5.59 4.22 5.88
N THR A 296 -6.63 4.51 5.09
CA THR A 296 -7.08 3.64 4.00
C THR A 296 -6.28 3.79 2.72
N LEU A 297 -5.91 5.02 2.33
CA LEU A 297 -5.21 5.28 1.07
C LEU A 297 -3.81 4.64 0.99
N GLY A 298 -3.07 4.64 2.10
CA GLY A 298 -1.68 4.19 2.12
C GLY A 298 -1.51 2.69 2.39
N ILE A 299 -2.55 1.97 2.83
CA ILE A 299 -2.42 0.59 3.29
C ILE A 299 -2.84 -0.44 2.25
N PHE A 300 -3.80 -0.14 1.40
CA PHE A 300 -4.36 -1.05 0.39
C PHE A 300 -4.82 -0.29 -0.84
N SER A 301 -5.02 -0.99 -1.97
CA SER A 301 -5.63 -0.41 -3.18
C SER A 301 -6.24 -1.49 -4.06
N ILE A 302 -6.93 -1.08 -5.12
CA ILE A 302 -7.52 -1.99 -6.09
C ILE A 302 -6.49 -2.90 -6.76
N TYR A 303 -5.23 -2.46 -6.88
CA TYR A 303 -4.17 -3.25 -7.47
C TYR A 303 -3.74 -4.45 -6.60
N PRO A 304 -3.29 -4.30 -5.34
CA PRO A 304 -3.08 -5.45 -4.45
C PRO A 304 -4.35 -6.27 -4.23
N PHE A 305 -5.54 -5.66 -4.21
CA PHE A 305 -6.78 -6.41 -4.21
C PHE A 305 -6.84 -7.39 -5.40
N GLY A 306 -6.58 -6.91 -6.63
CA GLY A 306 -6.57 -7.74 -7.84
C GLY A 306 -5.51 -8.85 -7.80
N ILE A 307 -4.31 -8.54 -7.28
CA ILE A 307 -3.23 -9.54 -7.10
C ILE A 307 -3.66 -10.63 -6.11
N ILE A 308 -4.18 -10.27 -4.95
CA ILE A 308 -4.65 -11.24 -3.94
C ILE A 308 -5.81 -12.07 -4.48
N TRP A 309 -6.77 -11.41 -5.15
CA TRP A 309 -7.94 -12.06 -5.76
C TRP A 309 -7.55 -13.13 -6.77
N THR A 310 -6.58 -12.84 -7.63
CA THR A 310 -6.18 -13.72 -8.73
C THR A 310 -5.10 -14.74 -8.35
N SER A 311 -4.24 -14.42 -7.38
CA SER A 311 -3.06 -15.22 -7.06
C SER A 311 -3.15 -15.98 -5.73
N ILE A 312 -3.96 -15.50 -4.78
CA ILE A 312 -4.07 -16.13 -3.46
C ILE A 312 -5.47 -16.70 -3.28
N SER A 313 -6.46 -15.85 -2.99
CA SER A 313 -7.84 -16.26 -2.77
C SER A 313 -8.80 -15.06 -2.80
N ARG A 314 -9.97 -15.26 -3.41
CA ARG A 314 -11.07 -14.28 -3.38
C ARG A 314 -11.52 -13.98 -1.96
N ARG A 315 -11.56 -15.00 -1.10
CA ARG A 315 -11.95 -14.88 0.30
C ARG A 315 -10.98 -13.99 1.06
N VAL A 316 -9.68 -14.16 0.86
CA VAL A 316 -8.64 -13.32 1.47
C VAL A 316 -8.79 -11.86 1.03
N ALA A 317 -8.94 -11.61 -0.27
CA ALA A 317 -9.11 -10.25 -0.81
C ALA A 317 -10.31 -9.52 -0.21
N ILE A 318 -11.49 -10.16 -0.22
CA ILE A 318 -12.74 -9.57 0.30
C ILE A 318 -12.64 -9.33 1.82
N THR A 319 -12.17 -10.33 2.57
CA THR A 319 -12.08 -10.20 4.04
C THR A 319 -11.13 -9.09 4.44
N LEU A 320 -9.95 -8.99 3.80
CA LEU A 320 -9.00 -7.91 4.06
C LEU A 320 -9.61 -6.53 3.76
N THR A 321 -10.31 -6.40 2.63
CA THR A 321 -10.99 -5.15 2.28
C THR A 321 -12.01 -4.74 3.35
N ILE A 322 -12.88 -5.66 3.76
CA ILE A 322 -13.91 -5.38 4.79
C ILE A 322 -13.24 -4.97 6.11
N VAL A 323 -12.24 -5.72 6.55
CA VAL A 323 -11.52 -5.44 7.79
C VAL A 323 -10.84 -4.06 7.75
N LEU A 324 -10.17 -3.72 6.64
CA LEU A 324 -9.48 -2.43 6.51
C LEU A 324 -10.46 -1.26 6.41
N VAL A 325 -11.62 -1.43 5.77
CA VAL A 325 -12.71 -0.43 5.78
C VAL A 325 -13.18 -0.18 7.21
N ILE A 326 -13.48 -1.24 7.96
CA ILE A 326 -13.94 -1.11 9.36
C ILE A 326 -12.87 -0.43 10.23
N LEU A 327 -11.61 -0.81 10.09
CA LEU A 327 -10.50 -0.20 10.84
C LEU A 327 -10.31 1.28 10.46
N GLY A 328 -10.42 1.62 9.17
CA GLY A 328 -10.34 3.01 8.71
C GLY A 328 -11.45 3.88 9.28
N MET A 329 -12.69 3.39 9.27
CA MET A 329 -13.82 4.08 9.90
C MET A 329 -13.63 4.23 11.41
N ALA A 330 -13.18 3.18 12.09
CA ALA A 330 -12.94 3.22 13.54
C ALA A 330 -11.82 4.23 13.89
N ALA A 331 -10.72 4.24 13.13
CA ALA A 331 -9.64 5.20 13.30
C ALA A 331 -10.14 6.65 13.09
N GLY A 332 -10.99 6.87 12.07
CA GLY A 332 -11.61 8.16 11.81
C GLY A 332 -12.51 8.67 12.95
N LEU A 333 -13.38 7.80 13.46
CA LEU A 333 -14.27 8.15 14.58
C LEU A 333 -13.48 8.45 15.85
N ILE A 334 -12.48 7.64 16.17
CA ILE A 334 -11.62 7.86 17.33
C ILE A 334 -10.85 9.19 17.20
N ALA A 335 -10.28 9.47 16.04
CA ALA A 335 -9.57 10.72 15.81
C ALA A 335 -10.48 11.96 15.93
N GLN A 336 -11.75 11.84 15.50
CA GLN A 336 -12.72 12.92 15.67
C GLN A 336 -13.05 13.22 17.13
N GLU A 337 -13.20 12.19 17.96
CA GLU A 337 -13.46 12.39 19.40
C GLU A 337 -12.25 13.00 20.12
N PHE A 338 -11.03 12.54 19.80
CA PHE A 338 -9.81 13.17 20.32
C PHE A 338 -9.68 14.64 19.90
N HIS A 339 -9.94 14.93 18.64
CA HIS A 339 -9.87 16.30 18.13
C HIS A 339 -10.89 17.24 18.79
N ARG A 340 -12.11 16.76 19.04
CA ARG A 340 -13.14 17.51 19.78
C ARG A 340 -12.68 17.79 21.23
N ALA A 341 -12.18 16.78 21.91
CA ALA A 341 -11.71 16.94 23.29
C ALA A 341 -10.55 17.96 23.39
N GLU A 342 -9.62 17.94 22.41
CA GLU A 342 -8.51 18.92 22.33
C GLU A 342 -9.01 20.35 22.10
N LEU A 343 -10.02 20.52 21.23
CA LEU A 343 -10.65 21.82 20.99
C LEU A 343 -11.38 22.33 22.23
N ASP A 344 -12.16 21.50 22.90
CA ASP A 344 -12.90 21.87 24.11
C ASP A 344 -11.94 22.33 25.23
N GLU A 345 -10.83 21.63 25.44
CA GLU A 345 -9.79 21.98 26.40
C GLU A 345 -9.12 23.32 26.04
N MET A 346 -8.87 23.57 24.78
CA MET A 346 -8.31 24.83 24.30
C MET A 346 -9.29 26.00 24.48
N PHE A 347 -10.58 25.82 24.25
CA PHE A 347 -11.60 26.84 24.49
C PHE A 347 -11.76 27.16 25.97
N GLU A 348 -11.77 26.17 26.85
CA GLU A 348 -11.79 26.38 28.32
C GLU A 348 -10.57 27.17 28.78
N TYR A 349 -9.40 26.87 28.26
CA TYR A 349 -8.16 27.60 28.58
C TYR A 349 -8.23 29.09 28.15
N LEU A 350 -8.75 29.35 26.95
CA LEU A 350 -8.91 30.72 26.45
C LEU A 350 -9.93 31.53 27.26
N GLU A 351 -11.05 30.91 27.68
CA GLU A 351 -12.06 31.55 28.54
C GLU A 351 -11.49 31.91 29.91
N GLN A 352 -10.63 31.03 30.49
CA GLN A 352 -9.97 31.31 31.78
C GLN A 352 -8.97 32.47 31.67
N GLN A 353 -8.32 32.68 30.52
CA GLN A 353 -7.43 33.81 30.32
C GLN A 353 -8.13 35.14 30.01
N ALA A 354 -9.38 35.08 29.56
CA ALA A 354 -10.19 36.27 29.26
C ALA A 354 -10.93 36.86 30.50
N GLN A 355 -10.93 36.12 31.63
CA GLN A 355 -11.44 36.56 32.94
C GLN A 355 -10.36 37.17 33.81
#